data_b28f111de7ae46cb87021a750fa0ac13
#
_entry.id   b28f111de7ae46cb87021a750fa0ac13
#
_cell.length_a   1.000
_cell.length_b   1.000
_cell.length_c   1.000
_cell.angle_alpha   90.00
_cell.angle_beta   90.00
_cell.angle_gamma   90.00
#
_symmetry.space_group_name_H-M   'P 1'
#
loop_
_entity.id
_entity.type
_entity.pdbx_description
1 polymer ?
#
loop_
_entity_poly.entity_id
_entity_poly.type
_entity_poly.pdbx_seq_one_letter_code
_entity_poly.pdbx_strand_id
1 'polypeptide(L)'
;MRDTNERAVQAMREFLEALGIDLAARGMEKTPERVAKMYASLFDGLGHDTKSLWGELFHTGADGLVAVRHIPFYSMCEHHLVPFFGEVNVVYLPNQGQVAGFGKFVKLVECLAHQPQLQERLTAQIAHAIANDLGARGVMTVVTAQQLCMTMRDSRAHGTQTVTSECTGVFASDRDLCQQAWSLLEGAGRYDSNA
;
A
#
# COMPACT_ATOMS: atom_id res chain seq x y z
N MET A 1 8.22 15.29 -10.59
CA MET A 1 6.95 15.05 -11.34
C MET A 1 7.36 14.57 -12.73
N ARG A 2 7.02 13.35 -13.13
CA ARG A 2 7.27 12.89 -14.51
C ARG A 2 6.42 13.74 -15.44
N ASP A 3 7.01 14.21 -16.53
CA ASP A 3 6.26 14.90 -17.59
C ASP A 3 5.15 13.97 -18.09
N THR A 4 3.94 14.53 -18.25
CA THR A 4 2.80 13.75 -18.71
C THR A 4 3.09 13.29 -20.13
N ASN A 5 3.10 11.97 -20.33
CA ASN A 5 3.37 11.39 -21.65
C ASN A 5 2.22 11.73 -22.62
N GLU A 6 2.50 12.45 -23.70
CA GLU A 6 1.50 12.86 -24.70
C GLU A 6 0.75 11.67 -25.31
N ARG A 7 1.41 10.50 -25.44
CA ARG A 7 0.75 9.27 -25.89
C ARG A 7 -0.32 8.79 -24.91
N ALA A 8 -0.09 8.96 -23.59
CA ALA A 8 -1.08 8.59 -22.57
C ALA A 8 -2.28 9.54 -22.62
N VAL A 9 -2.05 10.82 -22.88
CA VAL A 9 -3.12 11.83 -23.06
C VAL A 9 -3.97 11.48 -24.27
N GLN A 10 -3.32 11.20 -25.41
CA GLN A 10 -4.01 10.84 -26.65
C GLN A 10 -4.81 9.54 -26.51
N ALA A 11 -4.21 8.49 -25.93
CA ALA A 11 -4.89 7.22 -25.68
C ALA A 11 -6.12 7.39 -24.76
N MET A 12 -6.04 8.25 -23.74
CA MET A 12 -7.16 8.54 -22.88
C MET A 12 -8.28 9.31 -23.61
N ARG A 13 -7.93 10.24 -24.51
CA ARG A 13 -8.88 10.92 -25.37
C ARG A 13 -9.64 9.92 -26.25
N GLU A 14 -8.91 9.10 -26.98
CA GLU A 14 -9.46 8.07 -27.85
C GLU A 14 -10.37 7.09 -27.09
N PHE A 15 -9.98 6.70 -25.90
CA PHE A 15 -10.77 5.83 -25.04
C PHE A 15 -12.14 6.47 -24.68
N LEU A 16 -12.14 7.74 -24.27
CA LEU A 16 -13.37 8.44 -23.88
C LEU A 16 -14.29 8.67 -25.08
N GLU A 17 -13.72 9.04 -26.22
CA GLU A 17 -14.46 9.23 -27.47
C GLU A 17 -15.06 7.91 -27.98
N ALA A 18 -14.31 6.79 -27.88
CA ALA A 18 -14.81 5.44 -28.22
C ALA A 18 -15.96 4.97 -27.32
N LEU A 19 -16.07 5.50 -26.09
CA LEU A 19 -17.23 5.30 -25.23
C LEU A 19 -18.42 6.23 -25.55
N GLY A 20 -18.32 7.04 -26.62
CA GLY A 20 -19.35 7.95 -27.05
C GLY A 20 -19.42 9.26 -26.26
N ILE A 21 -18.35 9.62 -25.55
CA ILE A 21 -18.29 10.86 -24.78
C ILE A 21 -17.79 11.98 -25.67
N ASP A 22 -18.66 12.95 -25.97
CA ASP A 22 -18.27 14.20 -26.62
C ASP A 22 -17.60 15.11 -25.59
N LEU A 23 -16.28 15.23 -25.69
CA LEU A 23 -15.47 15.99 -24.72
C LEU A 23 -15.75 17.49 -24.78
N ALA A 24 -16.00 18.04 -25.99
CA ALA A 24 -16.24 19.45 -26.17
C ALA A 24 -17.63 19.84 -25.64
N ALA A 25 -18.67 19.09 -26.00
CA ALA A 25 -20.04 19.35 -25.55
C ALA A 25 -20.18 19.25 -24.02
N ARG A 26 -19.26 18.53 -23.34
CA ARG A 26 -19.27 18.34 -21.88
C ARG A 26 -18.26 19.22 -21.11
N GLY A 27 -17.47 20.04 -21.80
CA GLY A 27 -16.39 20.82 -21.17
C GLY A 27 -15.27 19.96 -20.58
N MET A 28 -15.01 18.79 -21.19
CA MET A 28 -14.05 17.78 -20.73
C MET A 28 -12.75 17.77 -21.56
N GLU A 29 -12.47 18.80 -22.35
CA GLU A 29 -11.31 18.85 -23.27
C GLU A 29 -9.97 18.62 -22.55
N LYS A 30 -9.87 19.06 -21.30
CA LYS A 30 -8.67 18.87 -20.44
C LYS A 30 -8.69 17.60 -19.60
N THR A 31 -9.77 16.80 -19.66
CA THR A 31 -9.89 15.57 -18.86
C THR A 31 -8.83 14.53 -19.23
N PRO A 32 -8.53 14.25 -20.51
CA PRO A 32 -7.48 13.30 -20.87
C PRO A 32 -6.12 13.61 -20.25
N GLU A 33 -5.71 14.88 -20.26
CA GLU A 33 -4.46 15.32 -19.64
C GLU A 33 -4.49 15.13 -18.13
N ARG A 34 -5.58 15.52 -17.47
CA ARG A 34 -5.74 15.38 -16.02
C ARG A 34 -5.71 13.91 -15.58
N VAL A 35 -6.37 13.04 -16.32
CA VAL A 35 -6.40 11.59 -16.04
C VAL A 35 -5.02 10.98 -16.26
N ALA A 36 -4.35 11.27 -17.39
CA ALA A 36 -3.00 10.78 -17.66
C ALA A 36 -2.01 11.20 -16.56
N LYS A 37 -2.09 12.46 -16.11
CA LYS A 37 -1.26 12.98 -15.01
C LYS A 37 -1.56 12.30 -13.67
N MET A 38 -2.85 12.08 -13.37
CA MET A 38 -3.27 11.37 -12.16
C MET A 38 -2.72 9.96 -12.13
N TYR A 39 -2.86 9.19 -13.21
CA TYR A 39 -2.32 7.82 -13.27
C TYR A 39 -0.79 7.78 -13.24
N ALA A 40 -0.11 8.75 -13.84
CA ALA A 40 1.34 8.84 -13.73
C ALA A 40 1.81 9.03 -12.27
N SER A 41 1.03 9.73 -11.44
CA SER A 41 1.26 9.87 -10.01
C SER A 41 0.90 8.61 -9.23
N LEU A 42 -0.25 7.97 -9.54
CA LEU A 42 -0.69 6.75 -8.88
C LEU A 42 0.18 5.53 -9.20
N PHE A 43 1.02 5.62 -10.23
CA PHE A 43 1.94 4.56 -10.65
C PHE A 43 3.41 4.98 -10.57
N ASP A 44 3.72 5.98 -9.76
CA ASP A 44 5.10 6.45 -9.61
C ASP A 44 5.99 5.51 -8.79
N GLY A 45 5.39 4.54 -8.09
CA GLY A 45 6.08 3.44 -7.41
C GLY A 45 6.64 2.35 -8.33
N LEU A 46 6.20 2.32 -9.61
CA LEU A 46 6.64 1.30 -10.56
C LEU A 46 8.17 1.32 -10.77
N GLY A 47 8.81 0.16 -10.55
CA GLY A 47 10.24 -0.02 -10.79
C GLY A 47 11.15 0.62 -9.75
N HIS A 48 10.62 1.10 -8.63
CA HIS A 48 11.42 1.59 -7.52
C HIS A 48 12.02 0.46 -6.71
N ASP A 49 13.30 0.63 -6.34
CA ASP A 49 13.99 -0.24 -5.39
C ASP A 49 13.62 0.14 -3.96
N THR A 50 12.94 -0.75 -3.25
CA THR A 50 12.51 -0.54 -1.86
C THR A 50 13.67 -0.36 -0.89
N LYS A 51 14.83 -1.00 -1.19
CA LYS A 51 16.02 -0.92 -0.35
C LYS A 51 16.53 0.51 -0.19
N SER A 52 16.42 1.32 -1.25
CA SER A 52 16.84 2.74 -1.23
C SER A 52 15.98 3.62 -0.32
N LEU A 53 14.77 3.19 0.05
CA LEU A 53 13.83 3.97 0.87
C LEU A 53 14.24 4.05 2.35
N TRP A 54 14.99 3.06 2.85
CA TRP A 54 15.30 2.96 4.27
C TRP A 54 16.32 3.99 4.75
N GLY A 55 17.33 4.32 3.91
CA GLY A 55 18.40 5.25 4.27
C GLY A 55 19.22 4.77 5.46
N GLU A 56 19.47 5.63 6.43
CA GLU A 56 20.23 5.29 7.64
C GLU A 56 19.38 4.43 8.57
N LEU A 57 19.98 3.36 9.07
CA LEU A 57 19.41 2.46 10.07
C LEU A 57 20.05 2.76 11.44
N PHE A 58 19.28 2.57 12.49
CA PHE A 58 19.71 2.85 13.87
C PHE A 58 19.81 1.57 14.65
N HIS A 59 20.73 1.53 15.63
CA HIS A 59 20.82 0.45 16.59
C HIS A 59 20.30 0.91 17.95
N THR A 60 19.31 0.19 18.46
CA THR A 60 18.79 0.35 19.82
C THR A 60 19.20 -0.87 20.62
N GLY A 61 19.36 -0.75 21.92
CA GLY A 61 19.60 -1.90 22.79
C GLY A 61 18.35 -2.77 23.03
N ALA A 62 17.26 -2.58 22.25
CA ALA A 62 15.99 -3.25 22.48
C ALA A 62 15.75 -4.33 21.42
N ASP A 63 15.43 -5.54 21.89
CA ASP A 63 15.10 -6.71 21.05
C ASP A 63 13.59 -7.05 21.06
N GLY A 64 12.76 -6.12 21.50
CA GLY A 64 11.31 -6.31 21.57
C GLY A 64 10.61 -6.17 20.21
N LEU A 65 9.35 -6.63 20.14
CA LEU A 65 8.49 -6.43 18.99
C LEU A 65 8.22 -4.93 18.76
N VAL A 66 8.28 -4.52 17.51
CA VAL A 66 7.96 -3.15 17.08
C VAL A 66 6.72 -3.20 16.19
N ALA A 67 5.70 -2.41 16.51
CA ALA A 67 4.50 -2.28 15.71
C ALA A 67 4.39 -0.88 15.10
N VAL A 68 4.11 -0.82 13.80
CA VAL A 68 3.73 0.40 13.08
C VAL A 68 2.34 0.19 12.53
N ARG A 69 1.38 0.98 12.99
CA ARG A 69 -0.04 0.72 12.78
C ARG A 69 -0.74 1.86 12.05
N HIS A 70 -1.88 1.51 11.43
CA HIS A 70 -2.76 2.47 10.77
C HIS A 70 -2.05 3.29 9.70
N ILE A 71 -1.14 2.67 8.92
CA ILE A 71 -0.51 3.33 7.78
C ILE A 71 -1.56 3.40 6.67
N PRO A 72 -2.07 4.59 6.31
CA PRO A 72 -3.07 4.70 5.27
C PRO A 72 -2.44 4.44 3.90
N PHE A 73 -3.21 3.86 2.99
CA PHE A 73 -2.79 3.69 1.61
C PHE A 73 -3.95 3.81 0.63
N TYR A 74 -3.61 4.18 -0.61
CA TYR A 74 -4.45 4.09 -1.79
C TYR A 74 -3.69 3.32 -2.86
N SER A 75 -4.39 2.44 -3.55
CA SER A 75 -3.82 1.66 -4.65
C SER A 75 -4.87 1.44 -5.74
N MET A 76 -4.44 0.94 -6.89
CA MET A 76 -5.30 0.66 -8.03
C MET A 76 -5.35 -0.84 -8.29
N CYS A 77 -6.56 -1.41 -8.26
CA CYS A 77 -6.77 -2.81 -8.62
C CYS A 77 -6.28 -3.07 -10.06
N GLU A 78 -5.38 -4.02 -10.25
CA GLU A 78 -4.80 -4.30 -11.57
C GLU A 78 -5.81 -4.78 -12.62
N HIS A 79 -6.94 -5.37 -12.17
CA HIS A 79 -7.95 -5.92 -13.09
C HIS A 79 -8.83 -4.85 -13.73
N HIS A 80 -9.12 -3.76 -13.01
CA HIS A 80 -10.11 -2.77 -13.44
C HIS A 80 -9.61 -1.34 -13.37
N LEU A 81 -8.41 -1.10 -12.83
CA LEU A 81 -7.86 0.23 -12.53
C LEU A 81 -8.81 1.09 -11.71
N VAL A 82 -9.56 0.45 -10.80
CA VAL A 82 -10.44 1.09 -9.83
C VAL A 82 -9.75 1.07 -8.47
N PRO A 83 -9.86 2.14 -7.67
CA PRO A 83 -9.18 2.22 -6.38
C PRO A 83 -9.58 1.12 -5.39
N PHE A 84 -8.62 0.70 -4.60
CA PHE A 84 -8.84 0.14 -3.29
C PHE A 84 -7.96 0.86 -2.27
N PHE A 85 -8.42 0.98 -1.05
CA PHE A 85 -7.77 1.80 -0.04
C PHE A 85 -8.08 1.29 1.35
N GLY A 86 -7.24 1.64 2.28
CA GLY A 86 -7.39 1.19 3.66
C GLY A 86 -6.16 1.48 4.49
N GLU A 87 -5.81 0.53 5.35
CA GLU A 87 -4.66 0.67 6.24
C GLU A 87 -3.80 -0.59 6.26
N VAL A 88 -2.52 -0.37 6.47
CA VAL A 88 -1.51 -1.40 6.68
C VAL A 88 -1.05 -1.34 8.13
N ASN A 89 -0.97 -2.50 8.75
CA ASN A 89 -0.40 -2.70 10.07
C ASN A 89 0.79 -3.64 9.95
N VAL A 90 1.92 -3.28 10.52
CA VAL A 90 3.16 -4.04 10.51
C VAL A 90 3.60 -4.31 11.93
N VAL A 91 4.00 -5.55 12.22
CA VAL A 91 4.79 -5.90 13.40
C VAL A 91 6.07 -6.55 12.92
N TYR A 92 7.21 -6.14 13.45
CA TYR A 92 8.47 -6.79 13.13
C TYR A 92 9.33 -7.01 14.37
N LEU A 93 10.16 -8.03 14.32
CA LEU A 93 11.16 -8.31 15.33
C LEU A 93 12.54 -7.87 14.78
N PRO A 94 13.14 -6.81 15.35
CA PRO A 94 14.45 -6.35 14.95
C PRO A 94 15.50 -7.45 15.04
N ASN A 95 16.54 -7.36 14.23
CA ASN A 95 17.72 -8.19 14.35
C ASN A 95 18.83 -7.39 15.04
N GLN A 96 19.30 -7.86 16.19
CA GLN A 96 20.34 -7.18 16.99
C GLN A 96 20.02 -5.69 17.26
N GLY A 97 18.76 -5.38 17.51
CA GLY A 97 18.31 -4.02 17.80
C GLY A 97 18.35 -3.06 16.60
N GLN A 98 18.50 -3.56 15.38
CA GLN A 98 18.49 -2.71 14.16
C GLN A 98 17.07 -2.26 13.82
N VAL A 99 16.86 -0.95 13.76
CA VAL A 99 15.56 -0.33 13.48
C VAL A 99 15.68 0.77 12.42
N ALA A 100 14.56 1.09 11.77
CA ALA A 100 14.46 2.21 10.84
C ALA A 100 13.54 3.31 11.41
N GLY A 101 13.69 4.52 10.92
CA GLY A 101 12.74 5.61 11.24
C GLY A 101 11.32 5.26 10.78
N PHE A 102 10.32 5.45 11.64
CA PHE A 102 8.92 5.03 11.38
C PHE A 102 8.33 5.59 10.07
N GLY A 103 8.70 6.81 9.68
CA GLY A 103 8.28 7.38 8.39
C GLY A 103 8.74 6.60 7.16
N LYS A 104 9.72 5.70 7.28
CA LYS A 104 10.19 4.85 6.20
C LYS A 104 9.19 3.74 5.86
N PHE A 105 8.46 3.24 6.86
CA PHE A 105 7.38 2.28 6.65
C PHE A 105 6.24 2.89 5.84
N VAL A 106 5.90 4.15 6.11
CA VAL A 106 4.89 4.89 5.32
C VAL A 106 5.33 5.01 3.86
N LYS A 107 6.60 5.40 3.62
CA LYS A 107 7.14 5.50 2.25
C LYS A 107 7.21 4.17 1.53
N LEU A 108 7.52 3.07 2.23
CA LEU A 108 7.50 1.73 1.66
C LEU A 108 6.09 1.33 1.21
N VAL A 109 5.10 1.52 2.08
CA VAL A 109 3.71 1.21 1.78
C VAL A 109 3.22 2.03 0.59
N GLU A 110 3.48 3.33 0.56
CA GLU A 110 3.14 4.23 -0.54
C GLU A 110 3.79 3.77 -1.85
N CYS A 111 5.10 3.51 -1.84
CA CYS A 111 5.84 3.04 -3.01
C CYS A 111 5.27 1.74 -3.58
N LEU A 112 4.98 0.74 -2.73
CA LEU A 112 4.44 -0.54 -3.17
C LEU A 112 2.96 -0.48 -3.54
N ALA A 113 2.20 0.45 -2.99
CA ALA A 113 0.79 0.70 -3.33
C ALA A 113 0.64 1.48 -4.65
N HIS A 114 1.61 2.33 -5.01
CA HIS A 114 1.59 3.17 -6.21
C HIS A 114 1.97 2.41 -7.48
N GLN A 115 1.23 1.33 -7.76
CA GLN A 115 1.32 0.53 -8.97
C GLN A 115 -0.01 -0.22 -9.18
N PRO A 116 -0.29 -0.79 -10.36
CA PRO A 116 -1.40 -1.74 -10.50
C PRO A 116 -1.17 -2.93 -9.57
N GLN A 117 -2.12 -3.21 -8.65
CA GLN A 117 -1.86 -4.06 -7.50
C GLN A 117 -2.99 -5.05 -7.21
N LEU A 118 -2.63 -6.12 -6.50
CA LEU A 118 -3.53 -7.00 -5.76
C LEU A 118 -3.25 -6.81 -4.27
N GLN A 119 -4.26 -6.85 -3.44
CA GLN A 119 -4.09 -6.69 -1.99
C GLN A 119 -3.17 -7.77 -1.40
N GLU A 120 -3.32 -9.01 -1.83
CA GLU A 120 -2.50 -10.15 -1.40
C GLU A 120 -1.03 -9.94 -1.77
N ARG A 121 -0.76 -9.45 -2.98
CA ARG A 121 0.60 -9.13 -3.43
C ARG A 121 1.19 -7.96 -2.65
N LEU A 122 0.43 -6.90 -2.43
CA LEU A 122 0.85 -5.75 -1.63
C LEU A 122 1.26 -6.19 -0.22
N THR A 123 0.43 -7.02 0.42
CA THR A 123 0.68 -7.56 1.76
C THR A 123 1.99 -8.33 1.82
N ALA A 124 2.19 -9.25 0.88
CA ALA A 124 3.41 -10.05 0.80
C ALA A 124 4.66 -9.20 0.48
N GLN A 125 4.54 -8.27 -0.47
CA GLN A 125 5.66 -7.39 -0.85
C GLN A 125 6.13 -6.52 0.33
N ILE A 126 5.21 -5.98 1.12
CA ILE A 126 5.55 -5.18 2.31
C ILE A 126 6.31 -6.05 3.33
N ALA A 127 5.78 -7.25 3.65
CA ALA A 127 6.42 -8.14 4.60
C ALA A 127 7.83 -8.54 4.14
N HIS A 128 7.98 -8.94 2.88
CA HIS A 128 9.27 -9.36 2.33
C HIS A 128 10.27 -8.21 2.20
N ALA A 129 9.83 -7.00 1.81
CA ALA A 129 10.71 -5.84 1.76
C ALA A 129 11.27 -5.50 3.14
N ILE A 130 10.44 -5.49 4.18
CA ILE A 130 10.90 -5.24 5.55
C ILE A 130 11.85 -6.35 6.01
N ALA A 131 11.51 -7.61 5.78
CA ALA A 131 12.37 -8.74 6.17
C ALA A 131 13.74 -8.69 5.49
N ASN A 132 13.78 -8.44 4.18
CA ASN A 132 15.01 -8.48 3.39
C ASN A 132 15.84 -7.20 3.56
N ASP A 133 15.20 -6.03 3.55
CA ASP A 133 15.92 -4.75 3.51
C ASP A 133 16.40 -4.31 4.90
N LEU A 134 15.62 -4.60 5.96
CA LEU A 134 16.03 -4.36 7.35
C LEU A 134 16.72 -5.56 8.00
N GLY A 135 16.69 -6.72 7.35
CA GLY A 135 17.20 -7.95 7.95
C GLY A 135 16.43 -8.36 9.21
N ALA A 136 15.14 -8.01 9.31
CA ALA A 136 14.30 -8.35 10.46
C ALA A 136 14.19 -9.87 10.65
N ARG A 137 14.21 -10.34 11.89
CA ARG A 137 14.10 -11.77 12.23
C ARG A 137 12.72 -12.35 11.88
N GLY A 138 11.70 -11.53 11.88
CA GLY A 138 10.34 -11.87 11.47
C GLY A 138 9.53 -10.61 11.23
N VAL A 139 8.59 -10.69 10.30
CA VAL A 139 7.65 -9.61 9.96
C VAL A 139 6.25 -10.19 9.83
N MET A 140 5.28 -9.52 10.42
CA MET A 140 3.85 -9.71 10.19
C MET A 140 3.31 -8.44 9.56
N THR A 141 2.65 -8.58 8.42
CA THR A 141 1.92 -7.50 7.76
C THR A 141 0.45 -7.87 7.67
N VAL A 142 -0.43 -6.95 8.05
CA VAL A 142 -1.88 -7.09 7.93
C VAL A 142 -2.41 -5.88 7.18
N VAL A 143 -3.13 -6.13 6.09
CA VAL A 143 -3.76 -5.09 5.27
C VAL A 143 -5.27 -5.23 5.35
N THR A 144 -5.95 -4.16 5.73
CA THR A 144 -7.41 -4.06 5.72
C THR A 144 -7.82 -3.01 4.70
N ALA A 145 -8.68 -3.36 3.75
CA ALA A 145 -9.05 -2.46 2.68
C ALA A 145 -10.52 -2.58 2.23
N GLN A 146 -10.99 -1.50 1.62
CA GLN A 146 -12.23 -1.45 0.85
C GLN A 146 -11.88 -1.52 -0.64
N GLN A 147 -12.55 -2.41 -1.37
CA GLN A 147 -12.34 -2.67 -2.79
C GLN A 147 -13.47 -2.03 -3.61
N LEU A 148 -13.19 -0.91 -4.29
CA LEU A 148 -14.24 -0.26 -5.10
C LEU A 148 -14.66 -1.12 -6.29
N CYS A 149 -13.80 -1.99 -6.79
CA CYS A 149 -14.16 -2.97 -7.82
C CYS A 149 -15.28 -3.95 -7.37
N MET A 150 -15.49 -4.11 -6.05
CA MET A 150 -16.59 -4.89 -5.48
C MET A 150 -17.81 -4.03 -5.14
N THR A 151 -17.62 -2.77 -4.74
CA THR A 151 -18.71 -1.97 -4.13
C THR A 151 -19.36 -1.00 -5.10
N MET A 152 -18.66 -0.52 -6.15
CA MET A 152 -19.17 0.52 -7.04
C MET A 152 -19.81 0.01 -8.33
N ARG A 153 -19.73 -1.29 -8.60
CA ARG A 153 -20.29 -1.90 -9.81
C ARG A 153 -21.12 -3.17 -9.47
N ASP A 154 -20.99 -4.22 -10.19
CA ASP A 154 -21.87 -5.41 -10.24
C ASP A 154 -22.32 -5.99 -8.91
N SER A 155 -21.41 -6.23 -7.98
CA SER A 155 -21.73 -6.92 -6.71
C SER A 155 -22.40 -6.04 -5.67
N ARG A 156 -22.21 -4.72 -5.74
CA ARG A 156 -22.74 -3.72 -4.78
C ARG A 156 -22.57 -4.14 -3.31
N ALA A 157 -21.45 -4.81 -2.99
CA ALA A 157 -21.15 -5.34 -1.66
C ALA A 157 -20.74 -4.20 -0.70
N HIS A 158 -21.67 -3.30 -0.41
CA HIS A 158 -21.44 -2.15 0.45
C HIS A 158 -21.01 -2.56 1.85
N GLY A 159 -19.99 -1.90 2.40
CA GLY A 159 -19.47 -2.17 3.73
C GLY A 159 -18.54 -3.38 3.83
N THR A 160 -18.32 -4.11 2.74
CA THR A 160 -17.37 -5.23 2.73
C THR A 160 -15.95 -4.70 2.89
N GLN A 161 -15.22 -5.32 3.82
CA GLN A 161 -13.78 -5.14 3.98
C GLN A 161 -13.06 -6.45 3.66
N THR A 162 -11.91 -6.35 3.03
CA THR A 162 -11.00 -7.47 2.79
C THR A 162 -9.81 -7.34 3.75
N VAL A 163 -9.42 -8.45 4.35
CA VAL A 163 -8.25 -8.52 5.23
C VAL A 163 -7.30 -9.57 4.69
N THR A 164 -6.06 -9.19 4.50
CA THR A 164 -4.98 -10.09 4.10
C THR A 164 -3.83 -10.00 5.10
N SER A 165 -3.14 -11.11 5.34
CA SER A 165 -2.00 -11.15 6.24
C SER A 165 -0.86 -11.97 5.65
N GLU A 166 0.38 -11.58 5.97
CA GLU A 166 1.60 -12.30 5.62
C GLU A 166 2.53 -12.33 6.83
N CYS A 167 3.11 -13.49 7.09
CA CYS A 167 4.09 -13.71 8.15
C CYS A 167 5.37 -14.28 7.58
N THR A 168 6.52 -13.69 7.93
CA THR A 168 7.84 -14.14 7.50
C THR A 168 8.75 -14.42 8.68
N GLY A 169 9.83 -15.14 8.45
CA GLY A 169 10.85 -15.45 9.45
C GLY A 169 10.28 -16.18 10.66
N VAL A 170 10.62 -15.74 11.86
CA VAL A 170 10.21 -16.40 13.11
C VAL A 170 8.68 -16.40 13.32
N PHE A 171 7.95 -15.42 12.77
CA PHE A 171 6.48 -15.41 12.89
C PHE A 171 5.79 -16.50 12.06
N ALA A 172 6.46 -17.04 11.04
CA ALA A 172 5.93 -18.15 10.25
C ALA A 172 6.07 -19.50 10.97
N SER A 173 7.03 -19.64 11.92
CA SER A 173 7.37 -20.89 12.59
C SER A 173 7.04 -20.94 14.08
N ASP A 174 7.00 -19.79 14.75
CA ASP A 174 6.72 -19.66 16.19
C ASP A 174 5.31 -19.12 16.41
N ARG A 175 4.40 -20.01 16.85
CA ARG A 175 3.00 -19.65 17.07
C ARG A 175 2.81 -18.67 18.23
N ASP A 176 3.56 -18.79 19.28
CA ASP A 176 3.43 -17.95 20.48
C ASP A 176 3.88 -16.54 20.17
N LEU A 177 4.98 -16.40 19.43
CA LEU A 177 5.47 -15.10 18.99
C LEU A 177 4.52 -14.45 17.96
N CYS A 178 3.94 -15.24 17.06
CA CYS A 178 2.90 -14.78 16.14
C CYS A 178 1.66 -14.27 16.90
N GLN A 179 1.23 -14.98 17.93
CA GLN A 179 0.11 -14.55 18.80
C GLN A 179 0.40 -13.23 19.53
N GLN A 180 1.64 -13.06 20.03
CA GLN A 180 2.06 -11.79 20.65
C GLN A 180 2.01 -10.65 19.65
N ALA A 181 2.46 -10.86 18.40
CA ALA A 181 2.38 -9.87 17.35
C ALA A 181 0.92 -9.47 17.04
N TRP A 182 0.02 -10.43 16.94
CA TRP A 182 -1.43 -10.17 16.79
C TRP A 182 -1.98 -9.33 17.96
N SER A 183 -1.62 -9.68 19.19
CA SER A 183 -2.08 -8.96 20.39
C SER A 183 -1.64 -7.50 20.40
N LEU A 184 -0.46 -7.17 19.84
CA LEU A 184 -0.02 -5.79 19.67
C LEU A 184 -0.88 -5.02 18.65
N LEU A 185 -1.43 -5.70 17.66
CA LEU A 185 -2.33 -5.05 16.68
C LEU A 185 -3.73 -4.82 17.25
N GLU A 186 -4.23 -5.74 18.08
CA GLU A 186 -5.57 -5.68 18.66
C GLU A 186 -5.64 -4.83 19.93
N GLY A 187 -4.64 -4.94 20.81
CA GLY A 187 -4.70 -4.45 22.21
C GLY A 187 -4.47 -2.96 22.41
N ALA A 188 -3.91 -2.23 21.45
CA ALA A 188 -3.77 -0.77 21.56
C ALA A 188 -4.92 -0.11 20.79
N GLY A 189 -5.91 0.42 21.52
CA GLY A 189 -7.01 1.19 20.92
C GLY A 189 -6.51 2.27 19.93
N ARG A 190 -7.38 2.73 19.04
CA ARG A 190 -7.06 3.90 18.21
C ARG A 190 -6.74 5.06 19.15
N TYR A 191 -5.63 5.72 18.91
CA TYR A 191 -5.36 7.01 19.53
C TYR A 191 -6.43 7.98 19.03
N ASP A 192 -7.33 8.41 19.92
CA ASP A 192 -8.38 9.36 19.56
C ASP A 192 -7.71 10.72 19.38
N SER A 193 -7.55 11.15 18.13
CA SER A 193 -6.94 12.44 17.75
C SER A 193 -7.84 13.66 18.11
N ASN A 194 -8.95 13.42 18.83
CA ASN A 194 -9.91 14.43 19.26
C ASN A 194 -9.81 14.76 20.78
N ALA A 195 -8.67 14.47 21.42
CA ALA A 195 -8.39 14.90 22.78
C ALA A 195 -7.51 16.16 22.82
#